data_cb0c839e51bfd273bf4e94f93683a9c1
#
_entry.id   cb0c839e51bfd273bf4e94f93683a9c1
#
_cell.length_a   1.000
_cell.length_b   1.000
_cell.length_c   1.000
_cell.angle_alpha   90.00
_cell.angle_beta   90.00
_cell.angle_gamma   90.00
#
_symmetry.space_group_name_H-M   'P 1'
#
loop_
_entity.id
_entity.type
_entity.pdbx_description
1 polymer ?
#
loop_
_entity_poly.entity_id
_entity_poly.type
_entity_poly.pdbx_seq_one_letter_code
_entity_poly.pdbx_strand_id
1 'polypeptide(L)'
;IIKEIYEGEKPAAKITKKDGSLKQKLPDKDFSKIPFSKNDKLKLQYFTNGATAKDISQELKNTQFGEKVIIAQFFLADRGIINDIRKAAKRGVKFEIILNNSNAGLPNKAAAGELMKYARKHNYDINVKFYNKGEEMYHVKMLSILKSDYLITYGGSTNFTRRNMRNFNLENELKIMSAYDQKISKDILDYYD
;
A
#
# COMPACT_ATOMS: atom_id res chain seq x y z
N ILE A 1 15.85 -1.91 -15.68
CA ILE A 1 14.49 -2.29 -15.28
C ILE A 1 13.98 -3.48 -16.08
N ILE A 2 13.86 -3.39 -17.43
CA ILE A 2 13.35 -4.52 -18.26
C ILE A 2 14.23 -5.76 -18.10
N LYS A 3 15.55 -5.63 -18.11
CA LYS A 3 16.47 -6.74 -17.88
C LYS A 3 16.29 -7.38 -16.50
N GLU A 4 16.07 -6.58 -15.47
CA GLU A 4 15.85 -7.07 -14.11
C GLU A 4 14.54 -7.83 -13.97
N ILE A 5 13.46 -7.36 -14.61
CA ILE A 5 12.19 -8.06 -14.65
C ILE A 5 12.37 -9.41 -15.33
N TYR A 6 13.01 -9.42 -16.51
CA TYR A 6 13.25 -10.65 -17.27
C TYR A 6 14.12 -11.67 -16.52
N GLU A 7 15.20 -11.22 -15.87
CA GLU A 7 16.05 -12.11 -15.06
C GLU A 7 15.31 -12.66 -13.82
N GLY A 8 14.39 -11.86 -13.26
CA GLY A 8 13.52 -12.30 -12.17
C GLY A 8 12.46 -13.33 -12.60
N GLU A 9 11.96 -13.26 -13.83
CA GLU A 9 10.95 -14.18 -14.37
C GLU A 9 11.50 -15.56 -14.73
N LYS A 10 12.76 -15.65 -15.16
CA LYS A 10 13.37 -16.94 -15.53
C LYS A 10 13.26 -18.01 -14.45
N PRO A 11 13.57 -17.74 -13.17
CA PRO A 11 13.37 -18.71 -12.09
C PRO A 11 11.88 -19.02 -11.86
N ALA A 12 11.00 -18.03 -12.00
CA ALA A 12 9.57 -18.19 -11.80
C ALA A 12 8.95 -19.15 -12.82
N ALA A 13 9.32 -19.03 -14.09
CA ALA A 13 8.81 -19.90 -15.16
C ALA A 13 9.17 -21.38 -14.95
N LYS A 14 10.30 -21.66 -14.28
CA LYS A 14 10.77 -23.04 -14.00
C LYS A 14 10.13 -23.67 -12.78
N ILE A 15 9.53 -22.90 -11.89
CA ILE A 15 9.05 -23.36 -10.57
C ILE A 15 7.59 -23.01 -10.29
N THR A 16 6.80 -22.79 -11.32
CA THR A 16 5.36 -22.65 -11.17
C THR A 16 4.70 -23.95 -10.77
N LYS A 17 3.66 -23.88 -9.97
CA LYS A 17 2.75 -24.99 -9.71
C LYS A 17 1.84 -25.21 -10.91
N LYS A 18 1.09 -26.34 -10.93
CA LYS A 18 0.11 -26.65 -11.98
C LYS A 18 -0.96 -25.56 -12.16
N ASP A 19 -1.25 -24.78 -11.13
CA ASP A 19 -2.18 -23.64 -11.13
C ASP A 19 -1.56 -22.32 -11.60
N GLY A 20 -0.32 -22.33 -12.10
CA GLY A 20 0.42 -21.14 -12.52
C GLY A 20 1.04 -20.31 -11.39
N SER A 21 0.81 -20.67 -10.12
CA SER A 21 1.38 -19.93 -8.99
C SER A 21 2.86 -20.26 -8.79
N LEU A 22 3.64 -19.29 -8.31
CA LEU A 22 5.04 -19.50 -7.98
C LEU A 22 5.18 -20.50 -6.82
N LYS A 23 6.08 -21.48 -6.97
CA LYS A 23 6.47 -22.40 -5.89
C LYS A 23 7.44 -21.74 -4.91
N GLN A 24 8.23 -20.79 -5.39
CA GLN A 24 9.30 -20.14 -4.66
C GLN A 24 9.13 -18.63 -4.71
N LYS A 25 9.48 -17.99 -3.61
CA LYS A 25 9.54 -16.54 -3.50
C LYS A 25 10.64 -15.99 -4.41
N LEU A 26 10.38 -14.88 -5.10
CA LEU A 26 11.40 -14.14 -5.84
C LEU A 26 12.47 -13.59 -4.89
N PRO A 27 13.71 -13.38 -5.35
CA PRO A 27 14.74 -12.74 -4.55
C PRO A 27 14.30 -11.38 -4.02
N ASP A 28 14.68 -11.08 -2.78
CA ASP A 28 14.48 -9.75 -2.22
C ASP A 28 15.42 -8.77 -2.91
N LYS A 29 14.89 -7.58 -3.23
CA LYS A 29 15.70 -6.49 -3.77
C LYS A 29 16.02 -5.49 -2.68
N ASP A 30 17.23 -4.97 -2.73
CA ASP A 30 17.63 -3.83 -1.91
C ASP A 30 17.23 -2.53 -2.58
N PHE A 31 16.93 -1.54 -1.76
CA PHE A 31 16.67 -0.18 -2.21
C PHE A 31 17.25 0.81 -1.20
N SER A 32 17.74 1.91 -1.70
CA SER A 32 18.16 3.03 -0.87
C SER A 32 16.98 3.97 -0.63
N LYS A 33 16.82 4.45 0.61
CA LYS A 33 15.83 5.47 0.90
C LYS A 33 16.28 6.82 0.37
N ILE A 34 15.37 7.51 -0.29
CA ILE A 34 15.55 8.89 -0.70
C ILE A 34 14.91 9.78 0.39
N PRO A 35 15.69 10.59 1.13
CA PRO A 35 15.11 11.48 2.12
C PRO A 35 14.35 12.63 1.45
N PHE A 36 13.30 13.09 2.10
CA PHE A 36 12.57 14.30 1.74
C PHE A 36 12.85 15.40 2.77
N SER A 37 13.30 16.55 2.31
CA SER A 37 13.63 17.71 3.15
C SER A 37 12.65 18.86 2.93
N LYS A 38 12.66 19.85 3.82
CA LYS A 38 11.78 21.05 3.69
C LYS A 38 11.97 21.84 2.40
N ASN A 39 13.15 21.73 1.77
CA ASN A 39 13.45 22.41 0.52
C ASN A 39 13.03 21.62 -0.72
N ASP A 40 12.67 20.35 -0.54
CA ASP A 40 12.24 19.52 -1.66
C ASP A 40 10.78 19.84 -2.01
N LYS A 41 10.50 19.94 -3.30
CA LYS A 41 9.14 20.13 -3.82
C LYS A 41 8.50 18.83 -4.29
N LEU A 42 9.31 17.99 -4.95
CA LEU A 42 8.86 16.71 -5.49
C LEU A 42 10.05 15.75 -5.58
N LYS A 43 9.85 14.53 -5.11
CA LYS A 43 10.75 13.39 -5.35
C LYS A 43 9.96 12.16 -5.75
N LEU A 44 10.53 11.39 -6.67
CA LEU A 44 9.97 10.16 -7.17
C LEU A 44 10.93 9.01 -6.89
N GLN A 45 10.40 7.87 -6.47
CA GLN A 45 11.16 6.64 -6.29
C GLN A 45 10.37 5.46 -6.85
N TYR A 46 11.01 4.66 -7.68
CA TYR A 46 10.39 3.49 -8.30
C TYR A 46 10.84 2.22 -7.60
N PHE A 47 9.89 1.38 -7.26
CA PHE A 47 10.11 0.08 -6.62
C PHE A 47 9.63 -1.06 -7.49
N THR A 48 10.27 -2.20 -7.32
CA THR A 48 9.83 -3.47 -7.89
C THR A 48 9.76 -4.54 -6.80
N ASN A 49 8.86 -5.47 -6.96
CA ASN A 49 8.73 -6.66 -6.09
C ASN A 49 8.55 -6.29 -4.60
N GLY A 50 9.14 -7.07 -3.71
CA GLY A 50 9.00 -6.89 -2.26
C GLY A 50 9.69 -5.67 -1.66
N ALA A 51 10.44 -4.88 -2.46
CA ALA A 51 10.97 -3.59 -2.00
C ALA A 51 9.84 -2.64 -1.61
N THR A 52 8.74 -2.62 -2.37
CA THR A 52 7.52 -1.86 -2.06
C THR A 52 7.00 -2.17 -0.65
N ALA A 53 6.85 -3.45 -0.31
CA ALA A 53 6.33 -3.86 0.98
C ALA A 53 7.23 -3.44 2.15
N LYS A 54 8.55 -3.53 1.95
CA LYS A 54 9.54 -3.10 2.95
C LYS A 54 9.45 -1.60 3.20
N ASP A 55 9.37 -0.80 2.13
CA ASP A 55 9.31 0.66 2.25
C ASP A 55 7.97 1.12 2.85
N ILE A 56 6.83 0.63 2.38
CA ILE A 56 5.51 0.94 2.96
C ILE A 56 5.48 0.58 4.45
N SER A 57 5.94 -0.61 4.84
CA SER A 57 5.99 -1.03 6.24
C SER A 57 6.87 -0.08 7.08
N GLN A 58 7.99 0.37 6.53
CA GLN A 58 8.87 1.32 7.21
C GLN A 58 8.24 2.71 7.34
N GLU A 59 7.56 3.20 6.29
CA GLU A 59 6.88 4.50 6.38
C GLU A 59 5.71 4.45 7.37
N LEU A 60 4.92 3.36 7.39
CA LEU A 60 3.89 3.18 8.41
C LEU A 60 4.45 3.13 9.83
N LYS A 61 5.63 2.52 10.05
CA LYS A 61 6.31 2.53 11.35
C LYS A 61 6.79 3.92 11.76
N ASN A 62 7.14 4.76 10.80
CA ASN A 62 7.63 6.12 11.01
C ASN A 62 6.50 7.16 11.15
N THR A 63 5.23 6.74 11.04
CA THR A 63 4.10 7.67 11.25
C THR A 63 4.01 8.11 12.71
N GLN A 64 3.62 9.39 12.90
CA GLN A 64 3.55 10.06 14.18
C GLN A 64 2.10 10.35 14.59
N PHE A 65 1.89 10.70 15.85
CA PHE A 65 0.60 11.14 16.40
C PHE A 65 0.02 12.28 15.54
N GLY A 66 -1.27 12.18 15.21
CA GLY A 66 -2.01 13.19 14.45
C GLY A 66 -1.88 13.09 12.93
N GLU A 67 -0.91 12.32 12.41
CA GLU A 67 -0.82 12.07 10.96
C GLU A 67 -2.00 11.23 10.47
N LYS A 68 -2.32 11.36 9.19
CA LYS A 68 -3.40 10.62 8.52
C LYS A 68 -2.84 9.71 7.43
N VAL A 69 -3.37 8.51 7.35
CA VAL A 69 -3.08 7.56 6.27
C VAL A 69 -4.38 7.22 5.54
N ILE A 70 -4.36 7.36 4.21
CA ILE A 70 -5.47 6.98 3.35
C ILE A 70 -5.04 5.77 2.53
N ILE A 71 -5.84 4.71 2.55
CA ILE A 71 -5.58 3.48 1.81
C ILE A 71 -6.75 3.23 0.87
N ALA A 72 -6.51 3.22 -0.43
CA ALA A 72 -7.45 2.87 -1.47
C ALA A 72 -6.98 1.58 -2.14
N GLN A 73 -7.66 0.44 -1.90
CA GLN A 73 -7.16 -0.86 -2.31
C GLN A 73 -8.22 -1.77 -2.91
N PHE A 74 -7.83 -2.42 -4.01
CA PHE A 74 -8.64 -3.52 -4.54
C PHE A 74 -8.66 -4.70 -3.56
N PHE A 75 -7.49 -5.12 -3.03
CA PHE A 75 -7.39 -6.16 -1.99
C PHE A 75 -6.51 -5.74 -0.81
N LEU A 76 -7.04 -5.91 0.40
CA LEU A 76 -6.31 -5.76 1.67
C LEU A 76 -6.42 -7.06 2.47
N ALA A 77 -5.34 -7.84 2.53
CA ALA A 77 -5.29 -9.11 3.26
C ALA A 77 -3.89 -9.47 3.79
N ASP A 78 -2.85 -8.67 3.52
CA ASP A 78 -1.51 -8.93 4.06
C ASP A 78 -1.46 -8.67 5.57
N ARG A 79 -1.12 -9.71 6.34
CA ARG A 79 -1.09 -9.65 7.80
C ARG A 79 -0.06 -8.67 8.35
N GLY A 80 1.05 -8.46 7.61
CA GLY A 80 2.08 -7.49 7.99
C GLY A 80 1.55 -6.07 7.92
N ILE A 81 0.91 -5.70 6.82
CA ILE A 81 0.31 -4.37 6.64
C ILE A 81 -0.83 -4.14 7.64
N ILE A 82 -1.72 -5.12 7.85
CA ILE A 82 -2.79 -5.02 8.87
C ILE A 82 -2.19 -4.77 10.27
N ASN A 83 -1.10 -5.45 10.61
CA ASN A 83 -0.39 -5.23 11.88
C ASN A 83 0.27 -3.85 11.96
N ASP A 84 0.86 -3.36 10.85
CA ASP A 84 1.48 -2.03 10.83
C ASP A 84 0.42 -0.93 10.96
N ILE A 85 -0.76 -1.08 10.34
CA ILE A 85 -1.93 -0.20 10.55
C ILE A 85 -2.33 -0.16 12.03
N ARG A 86 -2.49 -1.33 12.68
CA ARG A 86 -2.86 -1.41 14.10
C ARG A 86 -1.84 -0.74 15.02
N LYS A 87 -0.54 -0.94 14.76
CA LYS A 87 0.55 -0.31 15.54
C LYS A 87 0.59 1.20 15.32
N ALA A 88 0.35 1.68 14.11
CA ALA A 88 0.28 3.10 13.81
C ALA A 88 -0.94 3.75 14.47
N ALA A 89 -2.12 3.14 14.38
CA ALA A 89 -3.32 3.61 15.06
C ALA A 89 -3.13 3.70 16.59
N LYS A 90 -2.42 2.74 17.20
CA LYS A 90 -2.04 2.80 18.63
C LYS A 90 -1.18 4.02 18.96
N ARG A 91 -0.41 4.56 18.01
CA ARG A 91 0.37 5.80 18.17
C ARG A 91 -0.47 7.08 17.93
N GLY A 92 -1.76 6.94 17.59
CA GLY A 92 -2.66 8.06 17.33
C GLY A 92 -2.70 8.52 15.87
N VAL A 93 -2.26 7.66 14.94
CA VAL A 93 -2.41 7.88 13.49
C VAL A 93 -3.86 7.58 13.08
N LYS A 94 -4.43 8.45 12.24
CA LYS A 94 -5.78 8.30 11.69
C LYS A 94 -5.76 7.51 10.39
N PHE A 95 -6.73 6.61 10.21
CA PHE A 95 -6.84 5.79 8.99
C PHE A 95 -8.19 5.97 8.32
N GLU A 96 -8.16 6.32 7.02
CA GLU A 96 -9.29 6.20 6.10
C GLU A 96 -8.96 5.09 5.10
N ILE A 97 -9.79 4.06 5.05
CA ILE A 97 -9.53 2.88 4.21
C ILE A 97 -10.72 2.66 3.30
N ILE A 98 -10.50 2.68 1.98
CA ILE A 98 -11.49 2.44 0.95
C ILE A 98 -11.16 1.13 0.25
N LEU A 99 -12.08 0.18 0.29
CA LEU A 99 -11.88 -1.16 -0.25
C LEU A 99 -12.91 -1.49 -1.33
N ASN A 100 -12.49 -2.31 -2.30
CA ASN A 100 -13.40 -2.87 -3.27
C ASN A 100 -14.44 -3.78 -2.62
N ASN A 101 -15.72 -3.66 -3.02
CA ASN A 101 -16.88 -4.40 -2.50
C ASN A 101 -17.34 -5.56 -3.40
N SER A 102 -16.66 -5.85 -4.50
CA SER A 102 -17.09 -6.94 -5.41
C SER A 102 -17.06 -8.31 -4.74
N ASN A 103 -17.70 -9.32 -5.36
CA ASN A 103 -17.71 -10.70 -4.88
C ASN A 103 -16.30 -11.30 -4.71
N ALA A 104 -15.31 -10.80 -5.45
CA ALA A 104 -13.89 -11.09 -5.23
C ALA A 104 -13.36 -10.52 -3.90
N GLY A 105 -14.11 -9.63 -3.24
CA GLY A 105 -13.69 -8.91 -2.03
C GLY A 105 -13.84 -9.65 -0.70
N LEU A 106 -14.04 -10.96 -0.68
CA LEU A 106 -14.10 -11.74 0.59
C LEU A 106 -12.93 -11.45 1.54
N PRO A 107 -11.67 -11.37 1.08
CA PRO A 107 -10.55 -11.01 1.96
C PRO A 107 -10.69 -9.62 2.58
N ASN A 108 -11.27 -8.65 1.83
CA ASN A 108 -11.50 -7.28 2.31
C ASN A 108 -12.48 -7.24 3.48
N LYS A 109 -13.57 -8.02 3.41
CA LYS A 109 -14.57 -8.08 4.49
C LYS A 109 -13.97 -8.58 5.80
N ALA A 110 -13.11 -9.60 5.74
CA ALA A 110 -12.39 -10.13 6.89
C ALA A 110 -11.43 -9.09 7.49
N ALA A 111 -10.59 -8.46 6.65
CA ALA A 111 -9.64 -7.42 7.08
C ALA A 111 -10.36 -6.20 7.67
N ALA A 112 -11.42 -5.72 7.01
CA ALA A 112 -12.24 -4.62 7.50
C ALA A 112 -12.88 -4.94 8.86
N GLY A 113 -13.49 -6.12 8.99
CA GLY A 113 -14.11 -6.56 10.25
C GLY A 113 -13.11 -6.60 11.41
N GLU A 114 -11.89 -7.12 11.15
CA GLU A 114 -10.81 -7.15 12.14
C GLU A 114 -10.37 -5.74 12.55
N LEU A 115 -10.10 -4.86 11.58
CA LEU A 115 -9.65 -3.49 11.83
C LEU A 115 -10.73 -2.67 12.57
N MET A 116 -11.98 -2.76 12.15
CA MET A 116 -13.10 -2.06 12.79
C MET A 116 -13.35 -2.57 14.22
N LYS A 117 -13.25 -3.88 14.46
CA LYS A 117 -13.35 -4.46 15.80
C LYS A 117 -12.20 -3.96 16.69
N TYR A 118 -10.98 -3.91 16.15
CA TYR A 118 -9.82 -3.40 16.87
C TYR A 118 -9.97 -1.91 17.20
N ALA A 119 -10.41 -1.11 16.23
CA ALA A 119 -10.66 0.32 16.41
C ALA A 119 -11.67 0.59 17.53
N ARG A 120 -12.84 -0.07 17.48
CA ARG A 120 -13.88 0.08 18.52
C ARG A 120 -13.40 -0.35 19.90
N LYS A 121 -12.67 -1.48 20.00
CA LYS A 121 -12.18 -1.98 21.28
C LYS A 121 -11.23 -1.01 21.99
N HIS A 122 -10.44 -0.26 21.22
CA HIS A 122 -9.37 0.58 21.76
C HIS A 122 -9.60 2.07 21.56
N ASN A 123 -10.75 2.47 21.01
CA ASN A 123 -11.09 3.85 20.63
C ASN A 123 -10.02 4.48 19.69
N TYR A 124 -9.59 3.73 18.67
CA TYR A 124 -8.65 4.22 17.66
C TYR A 124 -9.39 4.72 16.42
N ASP A 125 -8.82 5.72 15.77
CA ASP A 125 -9.38 6.35 14.57
C ASP A 125 -9.02 5.53 13.31
N ILE A 126 -9.75 4.43 13.09
CA ILE A 126 -9.68 3.63 11.86
C ILE A 126 -11.08 3.56 11.27
N ASN A 127 -11.28 4.19 10.13
CA ASN A 127 -12.50 4.18 9.35
C ASN A 127 -12.32 3.34 8.09
N VAL A 128 -13.21 2.37 7.88
CA VAL A 128 -13.17 1.49 6.69
C VAL A 128 -14.49 1.62 5.94
N LYS A 129 -14.39 1.98 4.66
CA LYS A 129 -15.52 2.11 3.73
C LYS A 129 -15.36 1.10 2.59
N PHE A 130 -16.47 0.67 2.03
CA PHE A 130 -16.49 -0.11 0.80
C PHE A 130 -17.00 0.75 -0.34
N TYR A 131 -16.25 0.76 -1.45
CA TYR A 131 -16.70 1.39 -2.67
C TYR A 131 -17.91 0.62 -3.22
N ASN A 132 -19.03 1.31 -3.39
CA ASN A 132 -20.30 0.72 -3.80
C ASN A 132 -21.00 1.62 -4.82
N LYS A 133 -20.44 1.74 -6.02
CA LYS A 133 -21.03 2.51 -7.10
C LYS A 133 -21.33 1.59 -8.29
N GLY A 134 -22.57 1.07 -8.33
CA GLY A 134 -23.04 0.23 -9.41
C GLY A 134 -22.29 -1.10 -9.57
N GLU A 135 -22.06 -1.53 -10.80
CA GLU A 135 -21.31 -2.75 -11.15
C GLU A 135 -19.80 -2.50 -11.31
N GLU A 136 -19.34 -1.28 -11.14
CA GLU A 136 -17.96 -0.90 -11.34
C GLU A 136 -17.03 -1.55 -10.31
N MET A 137 -15.88 -2.02 -10.80
CA MET A 137 -14.84 -2.60 -9.96
C MET A 137 -13.88 -1.53 -9.48
N TYR A 138 -13.75 -1.35 -8.17
CA TYR A 138 -12.77 -0.46 -7.57
C TYR A 138 -11.37 -1.07 -7.62
N HIS A 139 -10.69 -0.92 -8.77
CA HIS A 139 -9.40 -1.58 -9.03
C HIS A 139 -8.18 -0.72 -8.65
N VAL A 140 -8.34 0.17 -7.68
CA VAL A 140 -7.29 1.09 -7.21
C VAL A 140 -6.29 0.38 -6.31
N LYS A 141 -5.05 0.82 -6.34
CA LYS A 141 -3.97 0.39 -5.46
C LYS A 141 -3.13 1.61 -5.12
N MET A 142 -3.55 2.32 -4.07
CA MET A 142 -2.90 3.53 -3.58
C MET A 142 -2.82 3.51 -2.06
N LEU A 143 -1.77 4.12 -1.53
CA LEU A 143 -1.62 4.47 -0.13
C LEU A 143 -1.02 5.85 -0.04
N SER A 144 -1.64 6.75 0.72
CA SER A 144 -1.13 8.10 0.99
C SER A 144 -0.93 8.32 2.47
N ILE A 145 0.21 8.91 2.84
CA ILE A 145 0.55 9.31 4.21
C ILE A 145 0.65 10.84 4.24
N LEU A 146 -0.24 11.47 4.96
CA LEU A 146 -0.26 12.91 5.15
C LEU A 146 0.63 13.26 6.34
N LYS A 147 1.83 13.73 6.03
CA LYS A 147 2.80 14.27 6.98
C LYS A 147 2.48 15.73 7.31
N SER A 148 3.17 16.33 8.28
CA SER A 148 2.99 17.76 8.59
C SER A 148 3.24 18.70 7.41
N ASP A 149 4.29 18.42 6.63
CA ASP A 149 4.81 19.36 5.63
C ASP A 149 4.70 18.84 4.18
N TYR A 150 4.43 17.55 4.00
CA TYR A 150 4.40 16.90 2.68
C TYR A 150 3.54 15.64 2.66
N LEU A 151 3.21 15.21 1.45
CA LEU A 151 2.47 13.99 1.16
C LEU A 151 3.43 12.91 0.67
N ILE A 152 3.27 11.68 1.16
CA ILE A 152 3.86 10.48 0.55
C ILE A 152 2.73 9.68 -0.07
N THR A 153 2.82 9.36 -1.36
CA THR A 153 1.84 8.50 -2.03
C THR A 153 2.53 7.36 -2.75
N TYR A 154 2.00 6.17 -2.58
CA TYR A 154 2.32 4.99 -3.36
C TYR A 154 1.19 4.70 -4.32
N GLY A 155 1.54 4.38 -5.57
CA GLY A 155 0.57 3.98 -6.59
C GLY A 155 1.21 3.05 -7.62
N GLY A 156 0.53 1.95 -7.95
CA GLY A 156 1.06 0.98 -8.90
C GLY A 156 0.21 -0.28 -9.04
N SER A 157 0.85 -1.42 -9.23
CA SER A 157 0.16 -2.70 -9.44
C SER A 157 -0.11 -3.46 -8.14
N THR A 158 0.49 -3.07 -7.01
CA THR A 158 0.62 -3.89 -5.81
C THR A 158 -0.67 -3.93 -4.98
N ASN A 159 -1.38 -5.05 -5.01
CA ASN A 159 -2.41 -5.33 -4.02
C ASN A 159 -1.78 -5.62 -2.64
N PHE A 160 -2.46 -5.23 -1.56
CA PHE A 160 -1.99 -5.54 -0.21
C PHE A 160 -2.37 -6.96 0.21
N THR A 161 -1.89 -7.93 -0.56
CA THR A 161 -2.03 -9.37 -0.28
C THR A 161 -0.68 -10.02 -0.06
N ARG A 162 -0.67 -11.21 0.56
CA ARG A 162 0.57 -11.94 0.79
C ARG A 162 1.36 -12.18 -0.51
N ARG A 163 0.67 -12.50 -1.60
CA ARG A 163 1.36 -12.78 -2.88
C ARG A 163 2.10 -11.56 -3.41
N ASN A 164 1.42 -10.42 -3.43
CA ASN A 164 1.94 -9.18 -3.99
C ASN A 164 3.02 -8.57 -3.07
N MET A 165 2.77 -8.57 -1.74
CA MET A 165 3.65 -7.94 -0.76
C MET A 165 4.88 -8.79 -0.38
N ARG A 166 4.93 -10.09 -0.72
CA ARG A 166 5.98 -11.03 -0.27
C ARG A 166 6.73 -11.71 -1.41
N ASN A 167 6.92 -11.01 -2.53
CA ASN A 167 7.71 -11.47 -3.68
C ASN A 167 7.22 -12.77 -4.35
N PHE A 168 5.93 -13.07 -4.30
CA PHE A 168 5.38 -14.20 -5.06
C PHE A 168 4.81 -13.77 -6.42
N ASN A 169 4.58 -12.48 -6.61
CA ASN A 169 4.22 -11.87 -7.89
C ASN A 169 5.26 -10.81 -8.23
N LEU A 170 5.42 -10.54 -9.54
CA LEU A 170 6.12 -9.35 -10.03
C LEU A 170 5.19 -8.15 -9.89
N GLU A 171 5.65 -7.14 -9.19
CA GLU A 171 4.91 -5.91 -8.93
C GLU A 171 5.81 -4.69 -9.17
N ASN A 172 5.17 -3.58 -9.48
CA ASN A 172 5.83 -2.28 -9.55
C ASN A 172 5.04 -1.22 -8.78
N GLU A 173 5.75 -0.25 -8.26
CA GLU A 173 5.18 0.83 -7.47
C GLU A 173 5.97 2.11 -7.65
N LEU A 174 5.28 3.22 -7.76
CA LEU A 174 5.85 4.56 -7.71
C LEU A 174 5.56 5.19 -6.34
N LYS A 175 6.60 5.60 -5.65
CA LYS A 175 6.51 6.47 -4.46
C LYS A 175 6.68 7.91 -4.91
N ILE A 176 5.72 8.74 -4.58
CA ILE A 176 5.71 10.18 -4.81
C ILE A 176 5.81 10.85 -3.44
N MET A 177 6.82 11.67 -3.24
CA MET A 177 6.94 12.54 -2.07
C MET A 177 6.83 13.98 -2.57
N SER A 178 5.82 14.71 -2.13
CA SER A 178 5.54 16.06 -2.67
C SER A 178 5.06 17.02 -1.58
N ALA A 179 5.55 18.27 -1.66
CA ALA A 179 5.06 19.34 -0.82
C ALA A 179 3.59 19.67 -1.16
N TYR A 180 2.80 20.11 -0.18
CA TYR A 180 1.36 20.35 -0.36
C TYR A 180 1.01 21.45 -1.36
N ASP A 181 1.92 22.39 -1.62
CA ASP A 181 1.76 23.43 -2.64
C ASP A 181 1.87 22.92 -4.08
N GLN A 182 2.34 21.69 -4.28
CA GLN A 182 2.48 21.08 -5.59
C GLN A 182 1.12 20.61 -6.13
N LYS A 183 0.92 20.80 -7.45
CA LYS A 183 -0.30 20.35 -8.13
C LYS A 183 -0.60 18.86 -7.90
N ILE A 184 0.42 18.02 -7.98
CA ILE A 184 0.28 16.57 -7.78
C ILE A 184 -0.28 16.21 -6.40
N SER A 185 0.09 16.93 -5.34
CA SER A 185 -0.46 16.71 -4.00
C SER A 185 -1.94 17.04 -3.94
N LYS A 186 -2.35 18.16 -4.60
CA LYS A 186 -3.76 18.56 -4.69
C LYS A 186 -4.57 17.53 -5.47
N ASP A 187 -4.11 17.14 -6.66
CA ASP A 187 -4.78 16.15 -7.51
C ASP A 187 -4.97 14.81 -6.79
N ILE A 188 -3.97 14.37 -5.99
CA ILE A 188 -4.07 13.15 -5.19
C ILE A 188 -5.10 13.28 -4.06
N LEU A 189 -5.13 14.40 -3.37
CA LEU A 189 -6.09 14.63 -2.28
C LEU A 189 -7.51 14.77 -2.81
N ASP A 190 -7.71 15.52 -3.89
CA ASP A 190 -9.01 15.68 -4.56
C ASP A 190 -9.57 14.34 -5.07
N TYR A 191 -8.70 13.37 -5.40
CA TYR A 191 -9.13 12.02 -5.79
C TYR A 191 -9.81 11.27 -4.63
N TYR A 192 -9.49 11.57 -3.38
CA TYR A 192 -10.04 10.88 -2.22
C TYR A 192 -11.33 11.51 -1.66
N ASP A 193 -11.67 12.72 -2.08
CA ASP A 193 -12.88 13.44 -1.70
C ASP A 193 -14.09 13.02 -2.56
#